data_fb96dfec0c2615471c827f73e9adb0a7
#
_entry.id   fb96dfec0c2615471c827f73e9adb0a7
#
_cell.length_a   1.000
_cell.length_b   1.000
_cell.length_c   1.000
_cell.angle_alpha   90.00
_cell.angle_beta   90.00
_cell.angle_gamma   90.00
#
_symmetry.space_group_name_H-M   'P 1'
#
loop_
_entity.id
_entity.type
_entity.pdbx_description
1 polymer ?
#
loop_
_entity_poly.entity_id
_entity_poly.type
_entity_poly.pdbx_seq_one_letter_code
_entity_poly.pdbx_strand_id
1 'polypeptide(L)'
;MYKRQVEALSGIQDFIKKRADSFQERRDFVVKALNDIDGINCLNPDGAFYVFPSCKELMGKKDPSGKEIKSDTDFVQSLLENSGIAVVQGSAFGLEGFFRISYATSMENLKKALGKISSFCKSLT
;
A
#
# COMPACT_ATOMS: atom_id res chain seq x y z
N MET A 1 17.23 2.64 -31.39
CA MET A 1 16.85 2.24 -30.02
C MET A 1 17.90 2.64 -29.00
N TYR A 2 19.17 2.42 -29.22
CA TYR A 2 20.29 2.73 -28.30
C TYR A 2 20.49 4.21 -27.94
N LYS A 3 20.14 5.16 -28.81
CA LYS A 3 20.28 6.61 -28.55
C LYS A 3 19.55 7.08 -27.29
N ARG A 4 18.37 6.51 -27.00
CA ARG A 4 17.62 6.85 -25.78
C ARG A 4 18.29 6.31 -24.51
N GLN A 5 18.91 5.14 -24.60
CA GLN A 5 19.63 4.53 -23.47
C GLN A 5 20.90 5.34 -23.16
N VAL A 6 21.64 5.76 -24.17
CA VAL A 6 22.83 6.60 -24.02
C VAL A 6 22.45 7.91 -23.32
N GLU A 7 21.42 8.60 -23.78
CA GLU A 7 20.93 9.84 -23.17
C GLU A 7 20.45 9.60 -21.74
N ALA A 8 19.71 8.53 -21.47
CA ALA A 8 19.22 8.20 -20.15
C ALA A 8 20.32 7.90 -19.12
N LEU A 9 21.47 7.36 -19.58
CA LEU A 9 22.57 6.97 -18.69
C LEU A 9 23.67 8.05 -18.60
N SER A 10 23.83 8.88 -19.63
CA SER A 10 24.92 9.87 -19.75
C SER A 10 24.41 11.30 -19.69
N GLY A 11 23.10 11.53 -19.81
CA GLY A 11 22.48 12.84 -19.73
C GLY A 11 22.37 13.38 -18.29
N ILE A 12 21.66 14.49 -18.13
CA ILE A 12 21.49 15.16 -16.84
C ILE A 12 20.70 14.25 -15.90
N GLN A 13 21.24 13.98 -14.70
CA GLN A 13 20.70 13.10 -13.66
C GLN A 13 20.14 13.85 -12.44
N ASP A 14 20.18 15.17 -12.44
CA ASP A 14 19.84 16.04 -11.28
C ASP A 14 18.42 15.82 -10.74
N PHE A 15 17.49 15.35 -11.60
CA PHE A 15 16.12 15.06 -11.21
C PHE A 15 15.98 13.81 -10.34
N ILE A 16 16.95 12.87 -10.37
CA ILE A 16 16.86 11.57 -9.67
C ILE A 16 16.78 11.79 -8.18
N LYS A 17 17.70 12.59 -7.62
CA LYS A 17 17.70 12.86 -6.17
C LYS A 17 16.39 13.49 -5.71
N LYS A 18 15.91 14.51 -6.40
CA LYS A 18 14.65 15.19 -6.07
C LYS A 18 13.44 14.24 -6.10
N ARG A 19 13.41 13.31 -7.07
CA ARG A 19 12.37 12.29 -7.16
C ARG A 19 12.50 11.27 -6.03
N ALA A 20 13.70 10.80 -5.72
CA ALA A 20 13.95 9.87 -4.62
C ALA A 20 13.50 10.46 -3.28
N ASP A 21 13.86 11.72 -2.99
CA ASP A 21 13.45 12.44 -1.79
C ASP A 21 11.91 12.51 -1.68
N SER A 22 11.21 12.83 -2.78
CA SER A 22 9.74 12.85 -2.83
C SER A 22 9.10 11.48 -2.61
N PHE A 23 9.70 10.41 -3.13
CA PHE A 23 9.21 9.05 -2.89
C PHE A 23 9.49 8.60 -1.46
N GLN A 24 10.62 8.97 -0.88
CA GLN A 24 10.93 8.70 0.52
C GLN A 24 9.92 9.36 1.46
N GLU A 25 9.57 10.62 1.25
CA GLU A 25 8.55 11.32 2.04
C GLU A 25 7.19 10.58 1.99
N ARG A 26 6.77 10.15 0.80
CA ARG A 26 5.53 9.38 0.64
C ARG A 26 5.60 8.01 1.33
N ARG A 27 6.72 7.31 1.20
CA ARG A 27 6.97 6.05 1.89
C ARG A 27 6.84 6.20 3.40
N ASP A 28 7.54 7.16 3.97
CA ASP A 28 7.59 7.37 5.42
C ASP A 28 6.19 7.71 5.96
N PHE A 29 5.44 8.54 5.22
CA PHE A 29 4.05 8.84 5.54
C PHE A 29 3.16 7.59 5.49
N VAL A 30 3.25 6.79 4.42
CA VAL A 30 2.42 5.58 4.24
C VAL A 30 2.73 4.53 5.28
N VAL A 31 4.01 4.26 5.55
CA VAL A 31 4.43 3.27 6.56
C VAL A 31 3.93 3.67 7.95
N LYS A 32 4.11 4.94 8.32
CA LYS A 32 3.61 5.46 9.59
C LYS A 32 2.08 5.31 9.70
N ALA A 33 1.35 5.78 8.70
CA ALA A 33 -0.11 5.75 8.72
C ALA A 33 -0.70 4.33 8.73
N LEU A 34 -0.03 3.35 8.11
CA LEU A 34 -0.43 1.95 8.16
C LEU A 34 -0.17 1.34 9.55
N ASN A 35 0.98 1.64 10.15
CA ASN A 35 1.32 1.15 11.49
C ASN A 35 0.50 1.81 12.62
N ASP A 36 -0.16 2.93 12.35
CA ASP A 36 -1.12 3.56 13.26
C ASP A 36 -2.53 2.86 13.21
N ILE A 37 -2.69 1.82 12.37
CA ILE A 37 -3.95 1.04 12.24
C ILE A 37 -3.79 -0.28 12.99
N ASP A 38 -4.65 -0.53 13.97
CA ASP A 38 -4.66 -1.78 14.72
C ASP A 38 -4.90 -3.00 13.79
N GLY A 39 -4.05 -4.01 13.92
CA GLY A 39 -4.09 -5.22 13.10
C GLY A 39 -3.37 -5.12 11.75
N ILE A 40 -2.75 -3.99 11.45
CA ILE A 40 -1.87 -3.80 10.29
C ILE A 40 -0.43 -3.64 10.78
N ASN A 41 0.50 -4.33 10.11
CA ASN A 41 1.94 -4.18 10.36
C ASN A 41 2.67 -3.98 9.03
N CYS A 42 3.40 -2.90 8.89
CA CYS A 42 4.10 -2.52 7.67
C CYS A 42 5.58 -2.27 7.95
N LEU A 43 6.44 -3.09 7.35
CA LEU A 43 7.88 -2.88 7.35
C LEU A 43 8.25 -1.71 6.44
N ASN A 44 9.31 -0.98 6.82
CA ASN A 44 9.82 0.11 5.99
C ASN A 44 10.64 -0.48 4.83
N PRO A 45 10.24 -0.31 3.56
CA PRO A 45 11.02 -0.80 2.44
C PRO A 45 12.23 0.08 2.17
N ASP A 46 13.35 -0.53 1.76
CA ASP A 46 14.57 0.20 1.40
C ASP A 46 14.48 0.91 0.04
N GLY A 47 13.53 0.50 -0.81
CA GLY A 47 13.38 1.06 -2.16
C GLY A 47 12.03 0.73 -2.79
N ALA A 48 11.96 0.87 -4.11
CA ALA A 48 10.76 0.76 -4.93
C ALA A 48 9.71 1.84 -4.60
N PHE A 49 8.47 1.61 -4.96
CA PHE A 49 7.32 2.50 -4.72
C PHE A 49 6.09 1.71 -4.21
N TYR A 50 6.36 0.60 -3.52
CA TYR A 50 5.35 -0.26 -2.90
C TYR A 50 5.66 -0.47 -1.44
N VAL A 51 4.61 -0.61 -0.63
CA VAL A 51 4.66 -1.23 0.69
C VAL A 51 3.90 -2.55 0.66
N PHE A 52 4.24 -3.46 1.57
CA PHE A 52 3.66 -4.80 1.64
C PHE A 52 3.24 -5.12 3.09
N PRO A 53 2.18 -4.44 3.60
CA PRO A 53 1.73 -4.62 4.98
C PRO A 53 1.05 -5.95 5.20
N SER A 54 1.20 -6.48 6.42
CA SER A 54 0.45 -7.63 6.93
C SER A 54 -0.94 -7.20 7.40
N CYS A 55 -1.95 -8.01 7.07
CA CYS A 55 -3.32 -7.92 7.60
C CYS A 55 -3.73 -9.19 8.36
N LYS A 56 -2.77 -10.00 8.80
CA LYS A 56 -3.02 -11.31 9.45
C LYS A 56 -3.88 -11.21 10.70
N GLU A 57 -3.70 -10.16 11.49
CA GLU A 57 -4.46 -9.95 12.73
C GLU A 57 -5.93 -9.54 12.48
N LEU A 58 -6.28 -9.23 11.24
CA LEU A 58 -7.65 -8.92 10.83
C LEU A 58 -8.41 -10.16 10.33
N MET A 59 -7.74 -11.32 10.18
CA MET A 59 -8.39 -12.56 9.81
C MET A 59 -9.34 -13.04 10.93
N GLY A 60 -10.48 -13.59 10.52
CA GLY A 60 -11.55 -14.01 11.42
C GLY A 60 -12.54 -12.90 11.80
N LYS A 61 -12.20 -11.64 11.54
CA LYS A 61 -13.12 -10.52 11.72
C LYS A 61 -14.19 -10.49 10.62
N LYS A 62 -15.30 -9.81 10.88
CA LYS A 62 -16.38 -9.60 9.92
C LYS A 62 -16.40 -8.16 9.43
N ASP A 63 -16.68 -7.99 8.16
CA ASP A 63 -16.87 -6.69 7.54
C ASP A 63 -18.28 -6.12 7.85
N PRO A 64 -18.56 -4.87 7.48
CA PRO A 64 -19.88 -4.23 7.72
C PRO A 64 -21.06 -4.96 7.08
N SER A 65 -20.83 -5.80 6.06
CA SER A 65 -21.87 -6.64 5.44
C SER A 65 -22.10 -7.98 6.21
N GLY A 66 -21.25 -8.28 7.20
CA GLY A 66 -21.27 -9.53 7.97
C GLY A 66 -20.43 -10.66 7.33
N LYS A 67 -19.73 -10.39 6.24
CA LYS A 67 -18.82 -11.36 5.60
C LYS A 67 -17.55 -11.52 6.43
N GLU A 68 -17.21 -12.77 6.76
CA GLU A 68 -15.97 -13.09 7.46
C GLU A 68 -14.75 -12.96 6.54
N ILE A 69 -13.72 -12.30 7.00
CA ILE A 69 -12.41 -12.15 6.33
C ILE A 69 -11.54 -13.37 6.68
N LYS A 70 -11.43 -14.33 5.76
CA LYS A 70 -10.68 -15.57 5.97
C LYS A 70 -9.30 -15.55 5.32
N SER A 71 -9.08 -14.64 4.38
CA SER A 71 -7.86 -14.55 3.58
C SER A 71 -7.55 -13.09 3.22
N ASP A 72 -6.32 -12.85 2.75
CA ASP A 72 -5.93 -11.57 2.16
C ASP A 72 -6.77 -11.21 0.93
N THR A 73 -7.24 -12.20 0.18
CA THR A 73 -8.18 -12.00 -0.94
C THR A 73 -9.52 -11.47 -0.44
N ASP A 74 -10.08 -12.05 0.63
CA ASP A 74 -11.32 -11.53 1.23
C ASP A 74 -11.15 -10.12 1.78
N PHE A 75 -10.01 -9.85 2.44
CA PHE A 75 -9.68 -8.52 2.94
C PHE A 75 -9.65 -7.48 1.81
N VAL A 76 -8.92 -7.75 0.73
CA VAL A 76 -8.78 -6.84 -0.42
C VAL A 76 -10.12 -6.62 -1.12
N GLN A 77 -10.91 -7.67 -1.30
CA GLN A 77 -12.23 -7.57 -1.90
C GLN A 77 -13.18 -6.74 -1.02
N SER A 78 -13.24 -7.04 0.28
CA SER A 78 -14.09 -6.31 1.22
C SER A 78 -13.67 -4.84 1.35
N LEU A 79 -12.36 -4.54 1.36
CA LEU A 79 -11.84 -3.19 1.34
C LEU A 79 -12.31 -2.42 0.08
N LEU A 80 -12.25 -3.06 -1.08
CA LEU A 80 -12.71 -2.46 -2.33
C LEU A 80 -14.22 -2.18 -2.29
N GLU A 81 -15.03 -3.15 -1.89
CA GLU A 81 -16.50 -3.06 -1.88
C GLU A 81 -17.00 -2.01 -0.88
N ASN A 82 -16.38 -1.92 0.31
CA ASN A 82 -16.85 -1.03 1.39
C ASN A 82 -16.21 0.36 1.36
N SER A 83 -15.00 0.52 0.80
CA SER A 83 -14.28 1.80 0.85
C SER A 83 -13.89 2.38 -0.52
N GLY A 84 -14.02 1.58 -1.60
CA GLY A 84 -13.58 1.96 -2.93
C GLY A 84 -12.05 2.04 -3.07
N ILE A 85 -11.30 1.35 -2.21
CA ILE A 85 -9.83 1.30 -2.26
C ILE A 85 -9.37 -0.01 -2.89
N ALA A 86 -8.71 0.08 -4.04
CA ALA A 86 -8.12 -1.07 -4.73
C ALA A 86 -6.67 -1.27 -4.31
N VAL A 87 -6.37 -2.44 -3.79
CA VAL A 87 -5.02 -2.93 -3.45
C VAL A 87 -4.86 -4.34 -4.01
N VAL A 88 -3.66 -4.91 -3.93
CA VAL A 88 -3.43 -6.26 -4.47
C VAL A 88 -3.13 -7.22 -3.32
N GLN A 89 -3.81 -8.37 -3.29
CA GLN A 89 -3.58 -9.42 -2.29
C GLN A 89 -2.17 -9.99 -2.38
N GLY A 90 -1.59 -10.30 -1.23
CA GLY A 90 -0.23 -10.83 -1.12
C GLY A 90 -0.09 -12.24 -1.68
N SER A 91 -1.15 -13.05 -1.62
CA SER A 91 -1.20 -14.39 -2.22
C SER A 91 -0.88 -14.38 -3.72
N ALA A 92 -1.21 -13.29 -4.45
CA ALA A 92 -0.80 -13.11 -5.85
C ALA A 92 0.72 -13.01 -6.04
N PHE A 93 1.47 -12.77 -4.96
CA PHE A 93 2.94 -12.72 -4.91
C PHE A 93 3.55 -13.84 -4.08
N GLY A 94 2.76 -14.87 -3.74
CA GLY A 94 3.19 -16.02 -2.96
C GLY A 94 3.31 -15.78 -1.44
N LEU A 95 2.71 -14.71 -0.90
CA LEU A 95 2.74 -14.41 0.53
C LEU A 95 1.34 -14.07 1.06
N GLU A 96 0.68 -15.09 1.64
CA GLU A 96 -0.66 -14.95 2.20
C GLU A 96 -0.70 -14.09 3.49
N GLY A 97 -1.83 -13.43 3.70
CA GLY A 97 -2.04 -12.55 4.87
C GLY A 97 -1.39 -11.18 4.74
N PHE A 98 -1.03 -10.79 3.52
CA PHE A 98 -0.44 -9.49 3.18
C PHE A 98 -1.21 -8.83 2.04
N PHE A 99 -0.96 -7.54 1.82
CA PHE A 99 -1.46 -6.83 0.65
C PHE A 99 -0.46 -5.77 0.18
N ARG A 100 -0.47 -5.44 -1.10
CA ARG A 100 0.46 -4.49 -1.70
C ARG A 100 -0.23 -3.16 -1.97
N ILE A 101 0.39 -2.07 -1.56
CA ILE A 101 -0.02 -0.70 -1.88
C ILE A 101 1.10 0.00 -2.66
N SER A 102 0.75 0.66 -3.76
CA SER A 102 1.64 1.58 -4.45
C SER A 102 1.51 2.99 -3.84
N TYR A 103 2.65 3.63 -3.56
CA TYR A 103 2.66 5.06 -3.17
C TYR A 103 3.13 5.99 -4.31
N ALA A 104 3.10 5.50 -5.55
CA ALA A 104 3.39 6.29 -6.74
C ALA A 104 2.18 7.16 -7.16
N THR A 105 1.66 7.96 -6.22
CA THR A 105 0.55 8.88 -6.44
C THR A 105 0.75 10.16 -5.61
N SER A 106 -0.16 11.11 -5.67
CA SER A 106 -0.05 12.35 -4.89
C SER A 106 -0.20 12.11 -3.39
N MET A 107 0.44 12.95 -2.56
CA MET A 107 0.28 12.90 -1.10
C MET A 107 -1.18 13.07 -0.67
N GLU A 108 -1.96 13.87 -1.40
CA GLU A 108 -3.39 14.06 -1.15
C GLU A 108 -4.17 12.75 -1.32
N ASN A 109 -3.91 12.03 -2.42
CA ASN A 109 -4.54 10.73 -2.67
C ASN A 109 -4.14 9.70 -1.61
N LEU A 110 -2.87 9.69 -1.18
CA LEU A 110 -2.39 8.80 -0.12
C LEU A 110 -3.11 9.08 1.21
N LYS A 111 -3.22 10.34 1.60
CA LYS A 111 -3.97 10.74 2.82
C LYS A 111 -5.42 10.27 2.77
N LYS A 112 -6.11 10.48 1.65
CA LYS A 112 -7.50 10.04 1.47
C LYS A 112 -7.63 8.53 1.53
N ALA A 113 -6.74 7.80 0.82
CA ALA A 113 -6.77 6.34 0.77
C ALA A 113 -6.50 5.72 2.14
N LEU A 114 -5.46 6.16 2.84
CA LEU A 114 -5.10 5.64 4.17
C LEU A 114 -6.16 5.97 5.23
N GLY A 115 -6.80 7.14 5.15
CA GLY A 115 -7.95 7.47 5.99
C GLY A 115 -9.12 6.49 5.79
N LYS A 116 -9.42 6.12 4.54
CA LYS A 116 -10.45 5.13 4.22
C LYS A 116 -10.07 3.72 4.68
N ILE A 117 -8.81 3.30 4.51
CA ILE A 117 -8.30 2.01 5.00
C ILE A 117 -8.44 1.96 6.53
N SER A 118 -8.02 3.01 7.23
CA SER A 118 -8.16 3.09 8.69
C SER A 118 -9.63 2.99 9.14
N SER A 119 -10.53 3.72 8.48
CA SER A 119 -11.96 3.65 8.78
C SER A 119 -12.54 2.27 8.54
N PHE A 120 -12.16 1.61 7.44
CA PHE A 120 -12.57 0.25 7.14
C PHE A 120 -12.08 -0.73 8.21
N CYS A 121 -10.78 -0.72 8.55
CA CYS A 121 -10.24 -1.62 9.57
C CYS A 121 -10.91 -1.44 10.93
N LYS A 122 -11.26 -0.21 11.32
CA LYS A 122 -12.04 0.07 12.55
C LYS A 122 -13.48 -0.43 12.51
N SER A 123 -14.05 -0.61 11.35
CA SER A 123 -15.42 -1.14 11.19
C SER A 123 -15.51 -2.66 11.24
N LEU A 124 -14.38 -3.35 11.25
CA LEU A 124 -14.32 -4.81 11.37
C LEU A 124 -14.62 -5.25 12.82
N THR A 125 -15.48 -6.24 12.97
CA THR A 125 -15.94 -6.79 14.26
C THR A 125 -15.55 -8.24 14.48
#